data_e992a09f2b8392819c3322520cb7c1bd
#
_entry.id   e992a09f2b8392819c3322520cb7c1bd
#
_cell.length_a   1.000
_cell.length_b   1.000
_cell.length_c   1.000
_cell.angle_alpha   90.00
_cell.angle_beta   90.00
_cell.angle_gamma   90.00
#
_symmetry.space_group_name_H-M   'P 1'
#
loop_
_entity.id
_entity.type
_entity.pdbx_description
1 polymer ?
#
loop_
_entity_poly.entity_id
_entity_poly.type
_entity_poly.pdbx_seq_one_letter_code
_entity_poly.pdbx_strand_id
1 'polypeptide(L)'
;LHVRSRRQRQMCIRDSYVTGMAVVKAATELKNKIISLGAQRLELSEDFVEFDGEYVKSINKDKEISVLDLAIDMSVGCNKNQLIGYATHGSPVSPPPFIAGFVETEIDKETGKVEIIDYVAVVDCGTVINKNLAKIQVEGGIVQGIGMALYEDVVYTQRGELASNTFMQYKMPTRKDVGNIIVDFEESYEPTGPFGAKSVGEVVVNTPSPAIENAIYNGLGINLNTLPMTPEKVFMAMTNK
;
A
#
# COMPACT_ATOMS: atom_id res chain seq x y z
N LEU A 1 11.75 -11.82 15.44
CA LEU A 1 12.09 -10.81 14.42
C LEU A 1 11.74 -11.28 13.01
N HIS A 2 12.01 -12.54 12.64
CA HIS A 2 11.71 -13.10 11.31
C HIS A 2 10.20 -13.25 11.00
N VAL A 3 9.36 -13.38 12.01
CA VAL A 3 7.90 -13.52 11.83
C VAL A 3 7.26 -12.18 11.46
N ARG A 4 7.81 -11.05 11.90
CA ARG A 4 7.30 -9.72 11.54
C ARG A 4 7.58 -9.36 10.08
N SER A 5 8.73 -9.75 9.50
CA SER A 5 9.06 -9.47 8.11
C SER A 5 8.18 -10.22 7.09
N ARG A 6 7.69 -11.42 7.45
CA ARG A 6 6.75 -12.15 6.59
C ARG A 6 5.35 -11.54 6.57
N ARG A 7 4.90 -10.94 7.68
CA ARG A 7 3.63 -10.19 7.73
C ARG A 7 3.70 -8.91 6.92
N GLN A 8 4.84 -8.24 6.88
CA GLN A 8 5.04 -7.05 6.05
C GLN A 8 4.87 -7.33 4.54
N ARG A 9 5.23 -8.51 4.05
CA ARG A 9 5.00 -8.89 2.64
C ARG A 9 3.53 -9.09 2.27
N GLN A 10 2.66 -9.36 3.23
CA GLN A 10 1.22 -9.41 3.02
C GLN A 10 0.54 -8.04 3.18
N MET A 11 1.30 -7.06 3.65
CA MET A 11 0.78 -5.72 3.98
C MET A 11 0.31 -4.94 2.76
N CYS A 12 0.96 -5.12 1.61
CA CYS A 12 0.65 -4.33 0.41
C CYS A 12 -0.71 -4.63 -0.20
N ILE A 13 -1.23 -5.87 -0.08
CA ILE A 13 -2.43 -6.33 -0.78
C ILE A 13 -3.70 -6.15 0.05
N ARG A 14 -3.61 -6.28 1.38
CA ARG A 14 -4.79 -6.40 2.26
C ARG A 14 -4.85 -5.38 3.37
N ASP A 15 -3.79 -4.62 3.60
CA ASP A 15 -3.69 -3.80 4.81
C ASP A 15 -4.72 -2.68 4.85
N SER A 16 -4.80 -1.87 3.81
CA SER A 16 -5.76 -0.77 3.81
C SER A 16 -7.20 -1.29 3.85
N TYR A 17 -7.50 -2.37 3.15
CA TYR A 17 -8.87 -2.86 3.02
C TYR A 17 -9.25 -3.85 4.14
N VAL A 18 -8.60 -5.02 4.23
CA VAL A 18 -9.01 -6.08 5.17
C VAL A 18 -8.60 -5.76 6.61
N THR A 19 -7.32 -5.41 6.80
CA THR A 19 -6.80 -5.06 8.13
C THR A 19 -7.39 -3.75 8.62
N GLY A 20 -7.56 -2.77 7.73
CA GLY A 20 -8.23 -1.51 8.04
C GLY A 20 -9.65 -1.71 8.58
N MET A 21 -10.45 -2.59 7.94
CA MET A 21 -11.78 -2.93 8.45
C MET A 21 -11.74 -3.66 9.80
N ALA A 22 -10.76 -4.53 10.02
CA ALA A 22 -10.60 -5.17 11.33
C ALA A 22 -10.25 -4.14 12.41
N VAL A 23 -9.40 -3.16 12.09
CA VAL A 23 -9.08 -2.04 13.01
C VAL A 23 -10.31 -1.18 13.30
N VAL A 24 -11.09 -0.82 12.28
CA VAL A 24 -12.34 -0.06 12.47
C VAL A 24 -13.30 -0.80 13.38
N LYS A 25 -13.51 -2.10 13.18
CA LYS A 25 -14.37 -2.92 14.04
C LYS A 25 -13.86 -3.02 15.47
N ALA A 26 -12.55 -3.26 15.65
CA ALA A 26 -11.94 -3.33 16.98
C ALA A 26 -12.02 -1.98 17.72
N ALA A 27 -11.78 -0.87 17.02
CA ALA A 27 -11.92 0.47 17.57
C ALA A 27 -13.37 0.78 17.96
N THR A 28 -14.33 0.35 17.13
CA THR A 28 -15.76 0.52 17.44
C THR A 28 -16.15 -0.30 18.68
N GLU A 29 -15.68 -1.54 18.78
CA GLU A 29 -15.91 -2.37 19.96
C GLU A 29 -15.33 -1.72 21.24
N LEU A 30 -14.08 -1.22 21.13
CA LEU A 30 -13.43 -0.52 22.25
C LEU A 30 -14.19 0.75 22.63
N LYS A 31 -14.61 1.56 21.65
CA LYS A 31 -15.42 2.76 21.87
C LYS A 31 -16.71 2.43 22.64
N ASN A 32 -17.42 1.38 22.22
CA ASN A 32 -18.65 0.97 22.88
C ASN A 32 -18.40 0.51 24.33
N LYS A 33 -17.30 -0.21 24.59
CA LYS A 33 -16.89 -0.57 25.96
C LYS A 33 -16.57 0.66 26.83
N ILE A 34 -15.90 1.67 26.27
CA ILE A 34 -15.60 2.93 26.97
C ILE A 34 -16.89 3.65 27.30
N ILE A 35 -17.84 3.76 26.37
CA ILE A 35 -19.14 4.41 26.59
C ILE A 35 -19.91 3.68 27.69
N SER A 36 -20.00 2.35 27.62
CA SER A 36 -20.70 1.53 28.62
C SER A 36 -20.12 1.69 30.02
N LEU A 37 -18.80 1.64 30.15
CA LEU A 37 -18.11 1.82 31.42
C LEU A 37 -18.25 3.25 31.96
N GLY A 38 -18.12 4.25 31.07
CA GLY A 38 -18.32 5.66 31.44
C GLY A 38 -19.74 5.92 31.92
N ALA A 39 -20.74 5.41 31.21
CA ALA A 39 -22.15 5.50 31.62
C ALA A 39 -22.36 4.86 33.00
N GLN A 40 -21.83 3.67 33.24
CA GLN A 40 -21.92 2.99 34.53
C GLN A 40 -21.27 3.83 35.67
N ARG A 41 -20.12 4.43 35.41
CA ARG A 41 -19.41 5.27 36.39
C ARG A 41 -20.11 6.61 36.68
N LEU A 42 -20.78 7.16 35.67
CA LEU A 42 -21.60 8.38 35.82
C LEU A 42 -22.98 8.10 36.37
N GLU A 43 -23.35 6.84 36.58
CA GLU A 43 -24.69 6.38 37.00
C GLU A 43 -25.77 6.84 36.04
N LEU A 44 -25.51 6.72 34.75
CA LEU A 44 -26.40 7.08 33.63
C LEU A 44 -26.60 5.89 32.69
N SER A 45 -27.68 5.94 31.89
CA SER A 45 -27.85 5.03 30.76
C SER A 45 -26.91 5.43 29.61
N GLU A 46 -26.48 4.46 28.79
CA GLU A 46 -25.64 4.70 27.61
C GLU A 46 -26.26 5.70 26.64
N ASP A 47 -27.58 5.78 26.56
CA ASP A 47 -28.31 6.73 25.71
C ASP A 47 -28.15 8.21 26.14
N PHE A 48 -27.67 8.45 27.34
CA PHE A 48 -27.53 9.81 27.91
C PHE A 48 -26.07 10.26 28.01
N VAL A 49 -25.13 9.51 27.37
CA VAL A 49 -23.73 9.87 27.37
C VAL A 49 -23.16 9.91 25.94
N GLU A 50 -22.17 10.76 25.73
CA GLU A 50 -21.41 10.89 24.49
C GLU A 50 -19.93 10.72 24.77
N PHE A 51 -19.19 10.15 23.82
CA PHE A 51 -17.74 10.01 23.87
C PHE A 51 -17.08 10.88 22.80
N ASP A 52 -16.29 11.84 23.21
CA ASP A 52 -15.59 12.78 22.32
C ASP A 52 -14.18 12.34 21.88
N GLY A 53 -13.71 11.19 22.37
CA GLY A 53 -12.37 10.66 22.12
C GLY A 53 -11.44 10.74 23.34
N GLU A 54 -11.75 11.59 24.31
CA GLU A 54 -10.99 11.80 25.55
C GLU A 54 -11.84 11.62 26.81
N TYR A 55 -13.08 12.07 26.75
CA TYR A 55 -14.03 12.01 27.87
C TYR A 55 -15.33 11.33 27.47
N VAL A 56 -15.95 10.61 28.43
CA VAL A 56 -17.36 10.23 28.37
C VAL A 56 -18.14 11.31 29.17
N LYS A 57 -19.02 11.98 28.46
CA LYS A 57 -19.79 13.13 29.00
C LYS A 57 -21.28 12.85 28.98
N SER A 58 -21.98 13.33 30.00
CA SER A 58 -23.44 13.39 29.94
C SER A 58 -23.90 14.37 28.85
N ILE A 59 -25.01 14.07 28.17
CA ILE A 59 -25.61 14.99 27.18
C ILE A 59 -25.87 16.37 27.76
N ASN A 60 -26.26 16.44 29.04
CA ASN A 60 -26.47 17.69 29.75
C ASN A 60 -25.18 18.40 30.21
N LYS A 61 -24.01 17.76 30.00
CA LYS A 61 -22.67 18.27 30.36
C LYS A 61 -22.49 18.60 31.85
N ASP A 62 -23.26 17.96 32.72
CA ASP A 62 -23.15 18.09 34.16
C ASP A 62 -22.20 17.11 34.82
N LYS A 63 -21.91 16.00 34.11
CA LYS A 63 -21.00 14.96 34.55
C LYS A 63 -20.08 14.55 33.41
N GLU A 64 -18.80 14.27 33.70
CA GLU A 64 -17.84 13.73 32.77
C GLU A 64 -16.81 12.85 33.48
N ILE A 65 -16.23 11.90 32.74
CA ILE A 65 -15.12 11.05 33.19
C ILE A 65 -14.12 10.86 32.05
N SER A 66 -12.84 10.98 32.35
CA SER A 66 -11.79 10.78 31.35
C SER A 66 -11.55 9.30 31.06
N VAL A 67 -11.08 8.98 29.85
CA VAL A 67 -10.61 7.62 29.50
C VAL A 67 -9.47 7.18 30.41
N LEU A 68 -8.60 8.13 30.83
CA LEU A 68 -7.50 7.87 31.75
C LEU A 68 -8.01 7.41 33.13
N ASP A 69 -9.00 8.10 33.68
CA ASP A 69 -9.59 7.71 34.98
C ASP A 69 -10.27 6.35 34.89
N LEU A 70 -11.00 6.08 33.79
CA LEU A 70 -11.56 4.74 33.51
C LEU A 70 -10.48 3.66 33.44
N ALA A 71 -9.37 3.94 32.78
CA ALA A 71 -8.26 2.98 32.68
C ALA A 71 -7.56 2.75 34.02
N ILE A 72 -7.41 3.78 34.84
CA ILE A 72 -6.85 3.65 36.21
C ILE A 72 -7.79 2.81 37.08
N ASP A 73 -9.09 3.11 37.07
CA ASP A 73 -10.08 2.37 37.81
C ASP A 73 -10.10 0.88 37.47
N MET A 74 -9.94 0.54 36.19
CA MET A 74 -9.88 -0.84 35.71
C MET A 74 -8.57 -1.53 36.12
N SER A 75 -7.48 -0.79 36.24
CA SER A 75 -6.17 -1.34 36.59
C SER A 75 -6.00 -1.60 38.08
N VAL A 76 -6.58 -0.75 38.91
CA VAL A 76 -6.38 -0.73 40.37
C VAL A 76 -7.61 -1.23 41.15
N GLY A 77 -8.81 -1.17 40.53
CA GLY A 77 -10.07 -1.53 41.17
C GLY A 77 -10.27 -3.04 41.37
N CYS A 78 -11.35 -3.40 42.08
CA CYS A 78 -11.71 -4.79 42.36
C CYS A 78 -12.06 -5.63 41.11
N ASN A 79 -12.46 -4.97 40.03
CA ASN A 79 -12.76 -5.59 38.73
C ASN A 79 -11.60 -5.34 37.75
N LYS A 80 -10.53 -6.14 37.89
CA LYS A 80 -9.36 -6.07 36.99
C LYS A 80 -9.68 -6.60 35.58
N ASN A 81 -10.31 -5.81 34.78
CA ASN A 81 -10.54 -6.07 33.37
C ASN A 81 -9.68 -5.14 32.50
N GLN A 82 -9.31 -5.59 31.30
CA GLN A 82 -8.58 -4.76 30.36
C GLN A 82 -9.54 -4.15 29.33
N LEU A 83 -9.36 -2.86 29.04
CA LEU A 83 -10.03 -2.21 27.92
C LEU A 83 -9.37 -2.62 26.61
N ILE A 84 -9.86 -3.68 26.00
CA ILE A 84 -9.35 -4.22 24.74
C ILE A 84 -10.50 -4.33 23.76
N GLY A 85 -10.31 -3.77 22.56
CA GLY A 85 -11.12 -4.06 21.39
C GLY A 85 -10.47 -5.17 20.57
N TYR A 86 -11.25 -6.16 20.20
CA TYR A 86 -10.80 -7.27 19.35
C TYR A 86 -11.77 -7.50 18.21
N ALA A 87 -11.26 -7.55 16.99
CA ALA A 87 -12.08 -7.91 15.84
C ALA A 87 -11.28 -8.66 14.78
N THR A 88 -11.99 -9.47 14.01
CA THR A 88 -11.52 -10.06 12.78
C THR A 88 -12.39 -9.58 11.61
N HIS A 89 -11.82 -9.51 10.43
CA HIS A 89 -12.55 -9.20 9.22
C HIS A 89 -12.16 -10.15 8.10
N GLY A 90 -13.16 -10.79 7.49
CA GLY A 90 -13.04 -11.49 6.22
C GLY A 90 -13.89 -10.76 5.20
N SER A 91 -13.30 -10.35 4.08
CA SER A 91 -14.06 -9.66 3.05
C SER A 91 -14.77 -10.67 2.14
N PRO A 92 -16.09 -10.51 1.91
CA PRO A 92 -16.83 -11.35 0.95
C PRO A 92 -16.56 -10.95 -0.50
N VAL A 93 -15.98 -9.77 -0.72
CA VAL A 93 -15.66 -9.19 -2.04
C VAL A 93 -14.21 -8.73 -2.08
N SER A 94 -13.67 -8.60 -3.29
CA SER A 94 -12.33 -8.05 -3.53
C SER A 94 -12.45 -6.92 -4.53
N PRO A 95 -12.74 -5.69 -4.07
CA PRO A 95 -12.91 -4.55 -4.96
C PRO A 95 -11.58 -4.23 -5.67
N PRO A 96 -11.56 -4.21 -7.02
CA PRO A 96 -10.33 -3.99 -7.75
C PRO A 96 -9.90 -2.53 -7.64
N PRO A 97 -8.62 -2.27 -7.30
CA PRO A 97 -8.01 -0.97 -7.55
C PRO A 97 -7.67 -0.85 -9.05
N PHE A 98 -7.55 0.38 -9.54
CA PHE A 98 -7.18 0.65 -10.93
C PHE A 98 -5.97 1.59 -10.98
N ILE A 99 -5.19 1.48 -12.05
CA ILE A 99 -4.09 2.37 -12.34
C ILE A 99 -3.96 2.61 -13.84
N ALA A 100 -3.66 3.85 -14.20
CA ALA A 100 -3.17 4.23 -15.53
C ALA A 100 -1.74 4.73 -15.38
N GLY A 101 -0.81 4.17 -16.16
CA GLY A 101 0.60 4.55 -16.14
C GLY A 101 1.07 4.99 -17.52
N PHE A 102 1.81 6.10 -17.57
CA PHE A 102 2.42 6.67 -18.77
C PHE A 102 3.90 6.90 -18.51
N VAL A 103 4.73 6.63 -19.50
CA VAL A 103 6.16 6.81 -19.38
C VAL A 103 6.71 7.57 -20.58
N GLU A 104 7.60 8.52 -20.31
CA GLU A 104 8.48 9.15 -21.29
C GLU A 104 9.87 8.53 -21.17
N THR A 105 10.43 8.10 -22.30
CA THR A 105 11.74 7.43 -22.36
C THR A 105 12.65 8.08 -23.40
N GLU A 106 13.94 8.11 -23.11
CA GLU A 106 14.97 8.35 -24.10
C GLU A 106 15.72 7.05 -24.41
N ILE A 107 15.89 6.74 -25.71
CA ILE A 107 16.51 5.48 -26.14
C ILE A 107 17.75 5.80 -26.96
N ASP A 108 18.89 5.37 -26.45
CA ASP A 108 20.16 5.41 -27.19
C ASP A 108 20.19 4.27 -28.21
N LYS A 109 20.15 4.60 -29.50
CA LYS A 109 20.15 3.63 -30.60
C LYS A 109 21.49 2.93 -30.82
N GLU A 110 22.58 3.51 -30.33
CA GLU A 110 23.91 2.90 -30.48
C GLU A 110 24.15 1.80 -29.44
N THR A 111 23.55 1.95 -28.26
CA THR A 111 23.74 1.00 -27.14
C THR A 111 22.49 0.19 -26.79
N GLY A 112 21.32 0.61 -27.25
CA GLY A 112 20.05 0.02 -26.84
C GLY A 112 19.60 0.44 -25.42
N LYS A 113 20.30 1.39 -24.77
CA LYS A 113 19.95 1.84 -23.43
C LYS A 113 18.63 2.61 -23.44
N VAL A 114 17.74 2.26 -22.52
CA VAL A 114 16.47 2.95 -22.28
C VAL A 114 16.58 3.71 -20.98
N GLU A 115 16.39 5.01 -21.01
CA GLU A 115 16.36 5.90 -19.84
C GLU A 115 14.94 6.38 -19.60
N ILE A 116 14.49 6.32 -18.34
CA ILE A 116 13.19 6.86 -17.92
C ILE A 116 13.38 8.35 -17.65
N ILE A 117 12.64 9.19 -18.33
CA ILE A 117 12.62 10.64 -18.11
C ILE A 117 11.55 10.98 -17.09
N ASP A 118 10.29 10.70 -17.43
CA ASP A 118 9.14 10.89 -16.56
C ASP A 118 8.25 9.66 -16.53
N TYR A 119 7.71 9.34 -15.37
CA TYR A 119 6.66 8.35 -15.19
C TYR A 119 5.46 8.98 -14.49
N VAL A 120 4.31 8.97 -15.12
CA VAL A 120 3.06 9.51 -14.58
C VAL A 120 2.12 8.36 -14.27
N ALA A 121 1.59 8.33 -13.04
CA ALA A 121 0.60 7.36 -12.62
C ALA A 121 -0.62 8.03 -11.99
N VAL A 122 -1.81 7.60 -12.40
CA VAL A 122 -3.07 7.95 -11.75
C VAL A 122 -3.68 6.67 -11.19
N VAL A 123 -3.97 6.68 -9.90
CA VAL A 123 -4.37 5.48 -9.14
C VAL A 123 -5.74 5.69 -8.51
N ASP A 124 -6.65 4.75 -8.76
CA ASP A 124 -7.88 4.59 -7.98
C ASP A 124 -7.67 3.53 -6.91
N CYS A 125 -7.46 3.95 -5.69
CA CYS A 125 -7.41 3.11 -4.49
C CYS A 125 -8.60 3.37 -3.54
N GLY A 126 -9.72 3.83 -4.06
CA GLY A 126 -10.85 4.28 -3.28
C GLY A 126 -10.56 5.62 -2.61
N THR A 127 -11.12 5.86 -1.44
CA THR A 127 -10.77 7.03 -0.64
C THR A 127 -9.32 6.95 -0.17
N VAL A 128 -8.54 7.99 -0.42
CA VAL A 128 -7.13 8.07 -0.03
C VAL A 128 -7.02 8.52 1.42
N ILE A 129 -6.88 7.57 2.35
CA ILE A 129 -6.85 7.84 3.80
C ILE A 129 -5.67 8.74 4.19
N ASN A 130 -4.49 8.50 3.60
CA ASN A 130 -3.30 9.33 3.79
C ASN A 130 -2.57 9.51 2.46
N LYS A 131 -2.71 10.68 1.86
CA LYS A 131 -2.17 10.99 0.52
C LYS A 131 -0.65 10.83 0.44
N ASN A 132 0.08 11.23 1.48
CA ASN A 132 1.54 11.13 1.49
C ASN A 132 2.02 9.68 1.56
N LEU A 133 1.43 8.86 2.44
CA LEU A 133 1.79 7.45 2.55
C LEU A 133 1.37 6.66 1.31
N ALA A 134 0.20 6.95 0.75
CA ALA A 134 -0.26 6.34 -0.49
C ALA A 134 0.68 6.69 -1.66
N LYS A 135 1.10 7.95 -1.78
CA LYS A 135 2.04 8.40 -2.81
C LYS A 135 3.38 7.65 -2.70
N ILE A 136 3.97 7.56 -1.52
CA ILE A 136 5.23 6.81 -1.28
C ILE A 136 5.07 5.33 -1.67
N GLN A 137 3.93 4.72 -1.35
CA GLN A 137 3.63 3.33 -1.72
C GLN A 137 3.57 3.18 -3.25
N VAL A 138 2.91 4.09 -3.94
CA VAL A 138 2.80 4.08 -5.41
C VAL A 138 4.17 4.29 -6.05
N GLU A 139 4.93 5.28 -5.62
CA GLU A 139 6.30 5.53 -6.11
C GLU A 139 7.19 4.30 -5.94
N GLY A 140 7.16 3.66 -4.77
CA GLY A 140 7.92 2.44 -4.50
C GLY A 140 7.55 1.27 -5.40
N GLY A 141 6.25 1.08 -5.66
CA GLY A 141 5.78 0.03 -6.57
C GLY A 141 6.14 0.29 -8.03
N ILE A 142 6.09 1.55 -8.48
CA ILE A 142 6.55 1.95 -9.83
C ILE A 142 8.04 1.65 -9.99
N VAL A 143 8.88 2.02 -9.01
CA VAL A 143 10.33 1.72 -9.04
C VAL A 143 10.58 0.20 -9.12
N GLN A 144 9.83 -0.59 -8.37
CA GLN A 144 9.91 -2.05 -8.46
C GLN A 144 9.54 -2.55 -9.86
N GLY A 145 8.47 -2.02 -10.46
CA GLY A 145 8.05 -2.38 -11.81
C GLY A 145 9.07 -1.95 -12.89
N ILE A 146 9.71 -0.78 -12.74
CA ILE A 146 10.83 -0.35 -13.60
C ILE A 146 12.02 -1.31 -13.45
N GLY A 147 12.33 -1.73 -12.22
CA GLY A 147 13.36 -2.72 -11.94
C GLY A 147 13.13 -4.03 -12.70
N MET A 148 11.92 -4.57 -12.59
CA MET A 148 11.51 -5.78 -13.32
C MET A 148 11.54 -5.60 -14.84
N ALA A 149 11.21 -4.39 -15.32
CA ALA A 149 11.16 -4.11 -16.74
C ALA A 149 12.56 -4.01 -17.40
N LEU A 150 13.54 -3.40 -16.73
CA LEU A 150 14.79 -2.99 -17.36
C LEU A 150 16.05 -3.63 -16.76
N TYR A 151 16.03 -4.06 -15.49
CA TYR A 151 17.26 -4.36 -14.75
C TYR A 151 17.32 -5.74 -14.09
N GLU A 152 16.23 -6.14 -13.43
CA GLU A 152 16.25 -7.28 -12.50
C GLU A 152 16.09 -8.60 -13.23
N ASP A 153 17.09 -9.47 -13.11
CA ASP A 153 17.07 -10.81 -13.71
C ASP A 153 17.59 -11.86 -12.71
N VAL A 154 16.82 -12.93 -12.58
CA VAL A 154 17.19 -14.08 -11.74
C VAL A 154 17.77 -15.17 -12.65
N VAL A 155 19.08 -15.22 -12.72
CA VAL A 155 19.82 -16.11 -13.63
C VAL A 155 20.30 -17.35 -12.88
N TYR A 156 20.04 -18.52 -13.46
CA TYR A 156 20.53 -19.79 -12.98
C TYR A 156 21.57 -20.38 -13.94
N THR A 157 22.61 -21.01 -13.37
CA THR A 157 23.56 -21.80 -14.14
C THR A 157 22.88 -23.07 -14.68
N GLN A 158 23.57 -23.76 -15.62
CA GLN A 158 23.10 -25.07 -16.11
C GLN A 158 22.98 -26.13 -15.01
N ARG A 159 23.64 -25.93 -13.86
CA ARG A 159 23.59 -26.82 -12.69
C ARG A 159 22.47 -26.44 -11.71
N GLY A 160 21.67 -25.40 -12.01
CA GLY A 160 20.60 -24.92 -11.15
C GLY A 160 21.07 -24.02 -9.99
N GLU A 161 22.33 -23.57 -9.99
CA GLU A 161 22.86 -22.64 -9.00
C GLU A 161 22.47 -21.21 -9.36
N LEU A 162 22.11 -20.39 -8.38
CA LEU A 162 21.77 -18.99 -8.59
C LEU A 162 23.04 -18.19 -8.95
N ALA A 163 23.14 -17.73 -10.20
CA ALA A 163 24.24 -16.90 -10.66
C ALA A 163 24.13 -15.45 -10.20
N SER A 164 22.90 -14.90 -10.12
CA SER A 164 22.62 -13.54 -9.63
C SER A 164 22.46 -13.49 -8.11
N ASN A 165 23.45 -14.00 -7.35
CA ASN A 165 23.37 -14.16 -5.90
C ASN A 165 23.95 -13.00 -5.07
N THR A 166 24.46 -11.97 -5.71
CA THR A 166 25.00 -10.76 -5.08
C THR A 166 24.44 -9.51 -5.76
N PHE A 167 24.50 -8.34 -5.09
CA PHE A 167 24.10 -7.05 -5.69
C PHE A 167 25.02 -6.59 -6.85
N MET A 168 26.15 -7.25 -7.06
CA MET A 168 26.98 -7.02 -8.24
C MET A 168 26.37 -7.66 -9.50
N GLN A 169 25.69 -8.79 -9.35
CA GLN A 169 25.07 -9.54 -10.46
C GLN A 169 23.54 -9.24 -10.56
N TYR A 170 22.85 -9.18 -9.43
CA TYR A 170 21.45 -8.78 -9.39
C TYR A 170 21.34 -7.26 -9.39
N LYS A 171 20.97 -6.70 -10.52
CA LYS A 171 20.87 -5.24 -10.69
C LYS A 171 19.49 -4.74 -10.24
N MET A 172 19.50 -3.75 -9.36
CA MET A 172 18.30 -3.00 -8.98
C MET A 172 18.44 -1.56 -9.46
N PRO A 173 17.35 -0.90 -9.85
CA PRO A 173 17.40 0.50 -10.23
C PRO A 173 17.81 1.36 -9.03
N THR A 174 18.61 2.38 -9.29
CA THR A 174 18.95 3.43 -8.32
C THR A 174 18.07 4.67 -8.57
N ARG A 175 18.18 5.69 -7.70
CA ARG A 175 17.46 6.96 -7.89
C ARG A 175 17.77 7.64 -9.25
N LYS A 176 18.94 7.35 -9.83
CA LYS A 176 19.33 7.89 -11.14
C LYS A 176 18.68 7.21 -12.32
N ASP A 177 18.17 6.01 -12.11
CA ASP A 177 17.67 5.14 -13.18
C ASP A 177 16.14 5.23 -13.37
N VAL A 178 15.43 5.95 -12.47
CA VAL A 178 13.96 5.93 -12.45
C VAL A 178 13.29 7.24 -12.91
N GLY A 179 14.07 8.26 -13.27
CA GLY A 179 13.55 9.56 -13.72
C GLY A 179 12.70 10.27 -12.65
N ASN A 180 11.76 11.09 -13.08
CA ASN A 180 10.78 11.69 -12.20
C ASN A 180 9.51 10.81 -12.14
N ILE A 181 8.95 10.63 -10.95
CA ILE A 181 7.71 9.88 -10.77
C ILE A 181 6.65 10.86 -10.27
N ILE A 182 5.58 11.00 -11.05
CA ILE A 182 4.45 11.89 -10.78
C ILE A 182 3.25 11.00 -10.47
N VAL A 183 2.69 11.15 -9.27
CA VAL A 183 1.57 10.34 -8.80
C VAL A 183 0.39 11.24 -8.48
N ASP A 184 -0.76 10.89 -9.02
CA ASP A 184 -2.05 11.48 -8.66
C ASP A 184 -3.08 10.37 -8.37
N PHE A 185 -4.19 10.76 -7.74
CA PHE A 185 -5.23 9.84 -7.31
C PHE A 185 -6.58 10.28 -7.86
N GLU A 186 -7.30 9.31 -8.42
CA GLU A 186 -8.73 9.43 -8.69
C GLU A 186 -9.48 8.77 -7.54
N GLU A 187 -10.29 9.54 -6.82
CA GLU A 187 -11.00 9.03 -5.64
C GLU A 187 -12.36 8.47 -6.02
N SER A 188 -12.52 7.17 -5.79
CA SER A 188 -13.81 6.48 -5.78
C SER A 188 -14.16 6.08 -4.34
N TYR A 189 -15.44 5.89 -4.05
CA TYR A 189 -15.87 5.43 -2.73
C TYR A 189 -16.20 3.93 -2.78
N GLU A 190 -15.50 3.12 -2.00
CA GLU A 190 -15.77 1.68 -1.86
C GLU A 190 -16.57 1.40 -0.58
N PRO A 191 -17.88 1.08 -0.70
CA PRO A 191 -18.75 0.93 0.48
C PRO A 191 -18.33 -0.18 1.44
N THR A 192 -17.59 -1.18 0.95
CA THR A 192 -17.17 -2.34 1.74
C THR A 192 -15.81 -2.14 2.39
N GLY A 193 -15.10 -1.07 2.05
CA GLY A 193 -13.79 -0.72 2.59
C GLY A 193 -13.84 0.26 3.76
N PRO A 194 -12.78 0.33 4.58
CA PRO A 194 -12.72 1.27 5.69
C PRO A 194 -12.69 2.70 5.14
N PHE A 195 -13.67 3.50 5.51
CA PHE A 195 -13.85 4.89 5.05
C PHE A 195 -13.88 5.05 3.51
N GLY A 196 -14.22 3.99 2.79
CA GLY A 196 -14.28 4.00 1.32
C GLY A 196 -12.97 3.63 0.62
N ALA A 197 -11.95 3.16 1.34
CA ALA A 197 -10.65 2.80 0.76
C ALA A 197 -10.65 1.42 0.11
N LYS A 198 -9.84 1.26 -0.95
CA LYS A 198 -9.42 -0.01 -1.54
C LYS A 198 -7.95 -0.29 -1.21
N SER A 199 -7.42 -1.41 -1.69
CA SER A 199 -5.98 -1.69 -1.61
C SER A 199 -5.19 -0.84 -2.62
N VAL A 200 -3.90 -0.57 -2.35
CA VAL A 200 -3.03 0.23 -3.24
C VAL A 200 -1.71 -0.46 -3.57
N GLY A 201 -1.37 -1.54 -2.87
CA GLY A 201 -0.02 -2.09 -2.89
C GLY A 201 0.42 -2.71 -4.20
N GLU A 202 -0.33 -3.65 -4.76
CA GLU A 202 0.12 -4.46 -5.91
C GLU A 202 -0.24 -3.87 -7.27
N VAL A 203 -1.32 -3.12 -7.37
CA VAL A 203 -1.76 -2.56 -8.64
C VAL A 203 -0.68 -1.71 -9.31
N VAL A 204 0.15 -1.06 -8.52
CA VAL A 204 1.16 -0.11 -8.98
C VAL A 204 2.36 -0.76 -9.68
N VAL A 205 2.65 -2.02 -9.41
CA VAL A 205 3.73 -2.79 -10.06
C VAL A 205 3.37 -3.22 -11.48
N ASN A 206 2.08 -3.29 -11.80
CA ASN A 206 1.60 -3.89 -13.05
C ASN A 206 1.81 -3.02 -14.28
N THR A 207 1.85 -1.69 -14.13
CA THR A 207 1.88 -0.76 -15.27
C THR A 207 3.26 -0.42 -15.83
N PRO A 208 4.39 -0.43 -15.08
CA PRO A 208 5.66 0.01 -15.63
C PRO A 208 6.16 -0.85 -16.80
N SER A 209 6.11 -2.17 -16.69
CA SER A 209 6.60 -3.05 -17.75
C SER A 209 5.87 -2.84 -19.09
N PRO A 210 4.53 -2.87 -19.17
CA PRO A 210 3.84 -2.62 -20.44
C PRO A 210 3.95 -1.16 -20.90
N ALA A 211 4.04 -0.18 -20.00
CA ALA A 211 4.23 1.21 -20.40
C ALA A 211 5.59 1.43 -21.06
N ILE A 212 6.66 0.85 -20.51
CA ILE A 212 8.02 0.93 -21.05
C ILE A 212 8.10 0.18 -22.39
N GLU A 213 7.50 -1.01 -22.49
CA GLU A 213 7.45 -1.76 -23.74
C GLU A 213 6.75 -0.97 -24.85
N ASN A 214 5.59 -0.36 -24.54
CA ASN A 214 4.89 0.50 -25.47
C ASN A 214 5.72 1.74 -25.89
N ALA A 215 6.49 2.33 -24.98
CA ALA A 215 7.37 3.45 -25.31
C ALA A 215 8.49 3.01 -26.25
N ILE A 216 9.10 1.85 -26.03
CA ILE A 216 10.11 1.26 -26.92
C ILE A 216 9.49 0.98 -28.29
N TYR A 217 8.30 0.39 -28.34
CA TYR A 217 7.59 0.14 -29.59
C TYR A 217 7.32 1.44 -30.36
N ASN A 218 6.83 2.46 -29.67
CA ASN A 218 6.55 3.77 -30.31
C ASN A 218 7.81 4.46 -30.83
N GLY A 219 8.94 4.33 -30.12
CA GLY A 219 10.21 4.96 -30.52
C GLY A 219 10.97 4.22 -31.60
N LEU A 220 10.91 2.88 -31.60
CA LEU A 220 11.75 2.02 -32.44
C LEU A 220 10.96 1.10 -33.40
N GLY A 221 9.66 0.90 -33.16
CA GLY A 221 8.80 -0.02 -33.89
C GLY A 221 9.21 -1.49 -33.70
N ILE A 222 9.74 -1.86 -32.55
CA ILE A 222 10.12 -3.22 -32.18
C ILE A 222 9.29 -3.71 -31.01
N ASN A 223 8.93 -4.99 -30.99
CA ASN A 223 8.25 -5.63 -29.87
C ASN A 223 9.24 -6.46 -29.07
N LEU A 224 9.19 -6.32 -27.75
CA LEU A 224 10.01 -7.09 -26.83
C LEU A 224 9.11 -7.91 -25.89
N ASN A 225 9.10 -9.24 -26.09
CA ASN A 225 8.21 -10.14 -25.35
C ASN A 225 8.87 -10.75 -24.10
N THR A 226 10.09 -10.32 -23.76
CA THR A 226 10.87 -10.90 -22.67
C THR A 226 11.40 -9.83 -21.72
N LEU A 227 11.24 -10.07 -20.43
CA LEU A 227 11.79 -9.23 -19.37
C LEU A 227 13.09 -9.83 -18.81
N PRO A 228 13.98 -9.01 -18.25
CA PRO A 228 14.03 -7.56 -18.42
C PRO A 228 14.41 -7.17 -19.87
N MET A 229 13.97 -5.99 -20.31
CA MET A 229 14.31 -5.40 -21.61
C MET A 229 15.68 -4.71 -21.50
N THR A 230 16.73 -5.52 -21.38
CA THR A 230 18.10 -5.01 -21.24
C THR A 230 18.58 -4.29 -22.49
N PRO A 231 19.59 -3.39 -22.38
CA PRO A 231 20.18 -2.71 -23.54
C PRO A 231 20.60 -3.67 -24.64
N GLU A 232 21.17 -4.81 -24.29
CA GLU A 232 21.55 -5.86 -25.25
C GLU A 232 20.33 -6.39 -26.03
N LYS A 233 19.22 -6.72 -25.33
CA LYS A 233 18.00 -7.22 -25.99
C LYS A 233 17.37 -6.17 -26.91
N VAL A 234 17.34 -4.91 -26.47
CA VAL A 234 16.84 -3.78 -27.28
C VAL A 234 17.70 -3.62 -28.54
N PHE A 235 19.04 -3.59 -28.39
CA PHE A 235 19.97 -3.44 -29.50
C PHE A 235 19.85 -4.60 -30.51
N MET A 236 19.82 -5.84 -30.02
CA MET A 236 19.67 -7.02 -30.88
C MET A 236 18.33 -7.01 -31.64
N ALA A 237 17.26 -6.58 -31.00
CA ALA A 237 15.95 -6.47 -31.67
C ALA A 237 15.93 -5.37 -32.75
N MET A 238 16.68 -4.28 -32.57
CA MET A 238 16.84 -3.26 -33.63
C MET A 238 17.67 -3.79 -34.82
N THR A 239 18.69 -4.60 -34.55
CA THR A 239 19.63 -5.08 -35.59
C THR A 239 19.05 -6.22 -36.42
N ASN A 240 18.12 -7.00 -35.85
CA ASN A 240 17.48 -8.14 -36.51
C ASN A 240 16.16 -7.78 -37.23
N LYS A 241 15.87 -6.49 -37.39
CA LYS A 241 14.71 -5.93 -38.08
C LYS A 241 15.04 -5.66 -39.58
#